data_aa85811e9d35ffc25441da461e323b09
#
_entry.id   aa85811e9d35ffc25441da461e323b09
#
_cell.length_a   1.000
_cell.length_b   1.000
_cell.length_c   1.000
_cell.angle_alpha   90.00
_cell.angle_beta   90.00
_cell.angle_gamma   90.00
#
_symmetry.space_group_name_H-M   'P 1'
#
loop_
_entity.id
_entity.type
_entity.pdbx_description
1 polymer ?
#
loop_
_entity_poly.entity_id
_entity_poly.type
_entity_poly.pdbx_seq_one_letter_code
_entity_poly.pdbx_strand_id
1 'polypeptide(L)'
;MTDNNYRSPQSAQQLIAASAQPVTLFSLSWCSYCHAAKQLLKQLNVPFRVVELDTGEYREPVLNQRLRKELQQMTGSNTLPQVFIGTESVGGYTDTQAALKNGRLKKLLEAFEITLPAGLNR
;
A
#
# COMPACT_ATOMS: atom_id res chain seq x y z
N MET A 1 -29.35 -11.48 8.15
CA MET A 1 -28.85 -11.20 7.76
C MET A 1 -28.06 -10.67 7.47
N THR A 2 -27.76 -10.52 7.77
CA THR A 2 -27.32 -10.13 7.39
C THR A 2 -26.39 -9.89 6.58
N ASP A 3 -26.49 -9.67 5.93
CA ASP A 3 -25.86 -9.48 4.87
C ASP A 3 -24.75 -8.62 4.86
N ASN A 4 -24.57 -7.87 5.77
CA ASN A 4 -23.46 -6.99 5.91
C ASN A 4 -22.16 -7.70 5.97
N ASN A 5 -22.19 -8.93 6.31
CA ASN A 5 -20.98 -9.71 6.42
C ASN A 5 -20.33 -10.01 5.10
N TYR A 6 -21.07 -9.79 4.04
CA TYR A 6 -20.53 -10.10 2.75
C TYR A 6 -19.98 -8.93 2.03
N ARG A 7 -19.99 -7.78 2.65
CA ARG A 7 -19.47 -6.63 2.00
C ARG A 7 -18.00 -6.74 1.81
N SER A 8 -17.49 -6.02 0.86
CA SER A 8 -16.06 -5.87 0.70
C SER A 8 -15.44 -5.44 2.00
N PRO A 9 -14.16 -5.78 2.24
CA PRO A 9 -13.47 -5.26 3.41
C PRO A 9 -13.57 -3.75 3.47
N GLN A 10 -13.88 -3.21 4.65
CA GLN A 10 -14.12 -1.79 4.80
C GLN A 10 -13.26 -1.16 5.87
N SER A 11 -12.16 -1.78 6.24
CA SER A 11 -11.15 -1.16 7.06
C SER A 11 -9.81 -1.29 6.36
N ALA A 12 -8.88 -0.40 6.69
CA ALA A 12 -7.56 -0.46 6.09
C ALA A 12 -6.90 -1.79 6.39
N GLN A 13 -7.01 -2.27 7.62
CA GLN A 13 -6.45 -3.55 8.00
C GLN A 13 -7.06 -4.70 7.21
N GLN A 14 -8.37 -4.67 7.03
CA GLN A 14 -9.03 -5.72 6.25
C GLN A 14 -8.60 -5.71 4.80
N LEU A 15 -8.44 -4.52 4.23
CA LEU A 15 -7.98 -4.42 2.85
C LEU A 15 -6.58 -4.98 2.68
N ILE A 16 -5.71 -4.69 3.64
CA ILE A 16 -4.35 -5.22 3.61
C ILE A 16 -4.36 -6.74 3.76
N ALA A 17 -5.13 -7.25 4.71
CA ALA A 17 -5.18 -8.68 4.98
C ALA A 17 -5.83 -9.45 3.84
N ALA A 18 -6.80 -8.85 3.14
CA ALA A 18 -7.52 -9.53 2.07
C ALA A 18 -6.79 -9.46 0.73
N SER A 19 -5.69 -8.71 0.64
CA SER A 19 -4.98 -8.57 -0.62
C SER A 19 -4.33 -9.89 -1.02
N ALA A 20 -4.51 -10.25 -2.29
CA ALA A 20 -3.84 -11.42 -2.84
C ALA A 20 -2.38 -11.12 -3.17
N GLN A 21 -2.00 -9.85 -3.18
CA GLN A 21 -0.64 -9.44 -3.48
C GLN A 21 0.11 -9.15 -2.20
N PRO A 22 1.43 -9.34 -2.19
CA PRO A 22 2.22 -9.07 -0.98
C PRO A 22 2.28 -7.59 -0.62
N VAL A 23 2.16 -6.70 -1.60
CA VAL A 23 2.26 -5.27 -1.38
C VAL A 23 0.89 -4.63 -1.61
N THR A 24 0.50 -3.74 -0.69
CA THR A 24 -0.71 -2.93 -0.82
C THR A 24 -0.29 -1.47 -0.84
N LEU A 25 -0.77 -0.75 -1.85
CA LEU A 25 -0.47 0.66 -2.02
C LEU A 25 -1.75 1.46 -1.93
N PHE A 26 -1.84 2.32 -0.91
CA PHE A 26 -2.95 3.26 -0.81
C PHE A 26 -2.55 4.54 -1.52
N SER A 27 -3.42 5.03 -2.38
CA SER A 27 -3.04 6.00 -3.39
C SER A 27 -4.20 6.95 -3.72
N LEU A 28 -3.86 8.03 -4.40
CA LEU A 28 -4.83 8.91 -5.04
C LEU A 28 -4.48 8.95 -6.52
N SER A 29 -5.49 8.96 -7.37
CA SER A 29 -5.26 8.84 -8.81
C SER A 29 -4.50 10.03 -9.40
N TRP A 30 -4.61 11.21 -8.76
CA TRP A 30 -3.99 12.43 -9.28
C TRP A 30 -2.65 12.76 -8.62
N CYS A 31 -2.22 11.96 -7.69
CA CYS A 31 -1.06 12.29 -6.87
C CYS A 31 0.24 11.87 -7.55
N SER A 32 1.16 12.81 -7.73
CA SER A 32 2.40 12.50 -8.43
C SER A 32 3.30 11.54 -7.66
N TYR A 33 3.37 11.67 -6.34
CA TYR A 33 4.15 10.73 -5.54
C TYR A 33 3.52 9.34 -5.55
N CYS A 34 2.20 9.27 -5.67
CA CYS A 34 1.52 7.99 -5.80
C CYS A 34 1.91 7.32 -7.12
N HIS A 35 1.94 8.10 -8.20
CA HIS A 35 2.38 7.58 -9.49
C HIS A 35 3.83 7.13 -9.44
N ALA A 36 4.68 7.88 -8.75
CA ALA A 36 6.08 7.51 -8.62
C ALA A 36 6.24 6.19 -7.85
N ALA A 37 5.44 6.00 -6.81
CA ALA A 37 5.48 4.75 -6.06
C ALA A 37 5.05 3.58 -6.92
N LYS A 38 4.00 3.76 -7.73
CA LYS A 38 3.56 2.71 -8.64
C LYS A 38 4.65 2.34 -9.63
N GLN A 39 5.31 3.36 -10.19
CA GLN A 39 6.39 3.12 -11.15
C GLN A 39 7.54 2.39 -10.50
N LEU A 40 7.90 2.77 -9.29
CA LEU A 40 8.99 2.12 -8.59
C LEU A 40 8.70 0.64 -8.38
N LEU A 41 7.50 0.32 -7.90
CA LEU A 41 7.12 -1.07 -7.66
C LEU A 41 7.11 -1.87 -8.96
N LYS A 42 6.66 -1.26 -10.05
CA LYS A 42 6.69 -1.92 -11.36
C LYS A 42 8.10 -2.19 -11.82
N GLN A 43 9.00 -1.22 -11.65
CA GLN A 43 10.40 -1.39 -12.02
C GLN A 43 11.07 -2.51 -11.22
N LEU A 44 10.62 -2.69 -9.99
CA LEU A 44 11.17 -3.73 -9.13
C LEU A 44 10.53 -5.10 -9.40
N ASN A 45 9.55 -5.16 -10.29
CA ASN A 45 8.81 -6.38 -10.61
C ASN A 45 8.13 -6.96 -9.38
N VAL A 46 7.62 -6.10 -8.51
CA VAL A 46 6.95 -6.50 -7.28
C VAL A 46 5.45 -6.46 -7.53
N PRO A 47 4.73 -7.57 -7.33
CA PRO A 47 3.27 -7.54 -7.46
C PRO A 47 2.67 -6.68 -6.34
N PHE A 48 1.73 -5.82 -6.71
CA PHE A 48 1.10 -4.97 -5.71
C PHE A 48 -0.35 -4.70 -6.08
N ARG A 49 -1.15 -4.47 -5.05
CA ARG A 49 -2.53 -4.07 -5.19
C ARG A 49 -2.63 -2.58 -4.89
N VAL A 50 -3.37 -1.86 -5.73
CA VAL A 50 -3.60 -0.43 -5.52
C VAL A 50 -4.99 -0.23 -4.96
N VAL A 51 -5.08 0.55 -3.89
CA VAL A 51 -6.34 1.02 -3.35
C VAL A 51 -6.39 2.53 -3.58
N GLU A 52 -7.11 2.94 -4.62
CA GLU A 52 -7.23 4.36 -4.97
C GLU A 52 -8.37 4.94 -4.14
N LEU A 53 -8.05 5.81 -3.21
CA LEU A 53 -9.05 6.30 -2.27
C LEU A 53 -10.01 7.33 -2.88
N ASP A 54 -9.72 7.82 -4.06
CA ASP A 54 -10.57 8.77 -4.75
C ASP A 54 -11.37 8.14 -5.89
N THR A 55 -11.46 6.81 -5.94
CA THR A 55 -12.21 6.14 -6.99
C THR A 55 -13.11 5.07 -6.41
N GLY A 56 -14.16 4.70 -7.18
CA GLY A 56 -15.04 3.60 -6.84
C GLY A 56 -15.68 3.75 -5.49
N GLU A 57 -15.80 2.63 -4.80
CA GLU A 57 -16.46 2.62 -3.50
C GLU A 57 -15.71 3.41 -2.43
N TYR A 58 -14.43 3.58 -2.60
CA TYR A 58 -13.60 4.29 -1.61
C TYR A 58 -13.82 5.79 -1.62
N ARG A 59 -14.53 6.31 -2.63
CA ARG A 59 -14.89 7.73 -2.69
C ARG A 59 -16.03 8.07 -1.73
N GLU A 60 -16.77 7.09 -1.26
CA GLU A 60 -17.88 7.35 -0.37
C GLU A 60 -17.34 8.08 0.87
N PRO A 61 -17.92 9.24 1.23
CA PRO A 61 -17.27 10.12 2.22
C PRO A 61 -17.01 9.48 3.57
N VAL A 62 -17.96 8.69 4.08
CA VAL A 62 -17.78 8.08 5.39
C VAL A 62 -16.68 7.04 5.36
N LEU A 63 -16.70 6.19 4.33
CA LEU A 63 -15.68 5.16 4.18
C LEU A 63 -14.32 5.79 3.93
N ASN A 64 -14.26 6.79 3.07
CA ASN A 64 -13.01 7.47 2.75
C ASN A 64 -12.37 8.07 4.00
N GLN A 65 -13.16 8.80 4.79
CA GLN A 65 -12.66 9.39 6.02
C GLN A 65 -12.16 8.34 6.99
N ARG A 66 -12.90 7.26 7.11
CA ARG A 66 -12.52 6.20 8.04
C ARG A 66 -11.22 5.54 7.61
N LEU A 67 -11.07 5.24 6.34
CA LEU A 67 -9.85 4.62 5.84
C LEU A 67 -8.64 5.53 6.07
N ARG A 68 -8.79 6.82 5.78
CA ARG A 68 -7.69 7.76 5.98
C ARG A 68 -7.31 7.86 7.46
N LYS A 69 -8.31 7.87 8.33
CA LYS A 69 -8.07 7.95 9.75
C LYS A 69 -7.37 6.70 10.26
N GLU A 70 -7.81 5.54 9.78
CA GLU A 70 -7.18 4.28 10.15
C GLU A 70 -5.73 4.23 9.71
N LEU A 71 -5.46 4.68 8.49
CA LEU A 71 -4.09 4.70 8.00
C LEU A 71 -3.23 5.60 8.87
N GLN A 72 -3.77 6.75 9.28
CA GLN A 72 -3.03 7.64 10.16
C GLN A 72 -2.76 6.99 11.51
N GLN A 73 -3.74 6.30 12.05
CA GLN A 73 -3.56 5.61 13.33
C GLN A 73 -2.53 4.49 13.23
N MET A 74 -2.52 3.80 12.11
CA MET A 74 -1.60 2.67 11.91
C MET A 74 -0.16 3.11 11.65
N THR A 75 0.01 4.23 10.97
CA THR A 75 1.32 4.63 10.46
C THR A 75 1.86 5.92 11.06
N GLY A 76 0.99 6.72 11.68
CA GLY A 76 1.38 8.05 12.14
C GLY A 76 1.39 9.10 11.05
N SER A 77 0.98 8.75 9.83
CA SER A 77 1.00 9.67 8.70
C SER A 77 -0.36 9.69 8.02
N ASN A 78 -0.80 10.88 7.63
CA ASN A 78 -2.05 11.01 6.89
C ASN A 78 -1.82 11.36 5.42
N THR A 79 -0.60 11.23 4.94
CA THR A 79 -0.27 11.52 3.55
C THR A 79 -0.33 10.26 2.71
N LEU A 80 -0.44 10.43 1.40
CA LEU A 80 -0.43 9.35 0.43
C LEU A 80 0.69 9.62 -0.57
N PRO A 81 1.30 8.59 -1.11
CA PRO A 81 0.94 7.17 -1.01
C PRO A 81 1.36 6.56 0.32
N GLN A 82 0.79 5.38 0.62
CA GLN A 82 1.24 4.59 1.75
C GLN A 82 1.42 3.16 1.29
N VAL A 83 2.61 2.62 1.51
CA VAL A 83 3.02 1.31 1.03
C VAL A 83 3.09 0.34 2.21
N PHE A 84 2.45 -0.82 2.04
CA PHE A 84 2.51 -1.90 3.03
C PHE A 84 3.07 -3.15 2.36
N ILE A 85 3.95 -3.85 3.06
CA ILE A 85 4.40 -5.16 2.63
C ILE A 85 3.88 -6.12 3.68
N GLY A 86 2.92 -6.97 3.27
CA GLY A 86 2.13 -7.70 4.24
C GLY A 86 1.43 -6.71 5.13
N THR A 87 1.61 -6.83 6.44
CA THR A 87 1.03 -5.89 7.40
C THR A 87 2.01 -4.79 7.84
N GLU A 88 3.20 -4.81 7.28
CA GLU A 88 4.26 -3.88 7.70
C GLU A 88 4.21 -2.61 6.89
N SER A 89 4.14 -1.47 7.55
CA SER A 89 4.14 -0.18 6.87
C SER A 89 5.55 0.20 6.46
N VAL A 90 5.72 0.51 5.18
CA VAL A 90 6.99 1.04 4.69
C VAL A 90 6.98 2.57 4.70
N GLY A 91 5.81 3.15 4.47
CA GLY A 91 5.66 4.59 4.42
C GLY A 91 5.34 5.09 3.03
N GLY A 92 5.74 6.32 2.73
CA GLY A 92 5.48 6.94 1.44
C GLY A 92 6.53 6.59 0.40
N TYR A 93 6.54 7.39 -0.66
CA TYR A 93 7.47 7.15 -1.77
C TYR A 93 8.92 7.28 -1.31
N THR A 94 9.24 8.37 -0.62
CA THR A 94 10.60 8.59 -0.17
C THR A 94 11.06 7.51 0.80
N ASP A 95 10.15 7.10 1.69
CA ASP A 95 10.46 6.03 2.63
C ASP A 95 10.71 4.71 1.90
N THR A 96 9.96 4.46 0.84
CA THR A 96 10.13 3.24 0.05
C THR A 96 11.48 3.26 -0.68
N GLN A 97 11.86 4.43 -1.21
CA GLN A 97 13.19 4.56 -1.82
C GLN A 97 14.30 4.31 -0.82
N ALA A 98 14.15 4.86 0.39
CA ALA A 98 15.13 4.65 1.43
C ALA A 98 15.22 3.19 1.83
N ALA A 99 14.06 2.54 1.92
CA ALA A 99 14.02 1.11 2.26
C ALA A 99 14.68 0.26 1.18
N LEU A 100 14.55 0.67 -0.08
CA LEU A 100 15.22 -0.02 -1.17
C LEU A 100 16.74 0.10 -1.02
N LYS A 101 17.21 1.30 -0.72
CA LYS A 101 18.65 1.55 -0.63
C LYS A 101 19.30 0.88 0.57
N ASN A 102 18.60 0.83 1.71
CA ASN A 102 19.19 0.30 2.92
C ASN A 102 18.95 -1.20 3.13
N GLY A 103 18.29 -1.85 2.18
CA GLY A 103 18.07 -3.30 2.24
C GLY A 103 16.84 -3.74 3.00
N ARG A 104 16.11 -2.82 3.60
CA ARG A 104 14.92 -3.16 4.36
C ARG A 104 13.81 -3.70 3.46
N LEU A 105 13.67 -3.09 2.27
CA LEU A 105 12.66 -3.53 1.32
C LEU A 105 12.90 -4.97 0.89
N LYS A 106 14.14 -5.28 0.56
CA LYS A 106 14.52 -6.63 0.19
C LYS A 106 14.19 -7.62 1.28
N LYS A 107 14.51 -7.26 2.52
CA LYS A 107 14.27 -8.14 3.65
C LYS A 107 12.79 -8.41 3.85
N LEU A 108 11.96 -7.37 3.76
CA LEU A 108 10.51 -7.53 3.92
C LEU A 108 9.92 -8.39 2.81
N LEU A 109 10.42 -8.24 1.59
CA LEU A 109 9.91 -9.02 0.46
C LEU A 109 10.35 -10.47 0.48
N GLU A 110 11.45 -10.78 1.15
CA GLU A 110 11.91 -12.16 1.25
C GLU A 110 10.89 -13.05 1.94
N ALA A 111 10.12 -12.49 2.87
CA ALA A 111 9.08 -13.26 3.54
C ALA A 111 8.00 -13.76 2.57
N PHE A 112 7.91 -13.13 1.40
CA PHE A 112 6.95 -13.51 0.36
C PHE A 112 7.65 -14.15 -0.84
N GLU A 113 8.93 -14.52 -0.66
CA GLU A 113 9.71 -15.18 -1.70
C GLU A 113 9.85 -14.32 -2.97
N ILE A 114 9.95 -13.01 -2.78
CA ILE A 114 10.14 -12.08 -3.88
C ILE A 114 11.58 -11.60 -3.88
N THR A 115 12.22 -11.75 -5.04
CA THR A 115 13.59 -11.32 -5.23
C THR A 115 13.63 -10.07 -6.07
N LEU A 116 14.36 -9.06 -5.60
CA LEU A 116 14.49 -7.82 -6.36
C LEU A 116 15.46 -7.99 -7.51
N PRO A 117 15.23 -7.27 -8.63
CA PRO A 117 16.17 -7.31 -9.74
C PRO A 117 17.54 -6.81 -9.32
N ALA A 118 18.57 -7.42 -9.88
CA ALA A 118 19.94 -7.03 -9.57
C ALA A 118 20.19 -5.59 -10.01
N GLY A 119 20.90 -4.85 -9.19
CA GLY A 119 21.31 -3.50 -9.55
C GLY A 119 20.33 -2.40 -9.24
N LEU A 120 19.13 -2.74 -8.80
CA LEU A 120 18.11 -1.72 -8.50
C LEU A 120 18.09 -1.30 -7.04
N ASN A 121 18.87 -1.95 -6.20
CA ASN A 121 18.86 -1.67 -4.77
C ASN A 121 20.04 -0.83 -4.32
N ARG A 122 20.57 0.01 -5.19
CA ARG A 122 21.66 0.86 -4.79
C ARG A 122 21.35 2.32 -4.75
#